data_b34047cbe13faec52109623b21281ce2
#
_entry.id   b34047cbe13faec52109623b21281ce2
#
_cell.length_a   1.000
_cell.length_b   1.000
_cell.length_c   1.000
_cell.angle_alpha   90.00
_cell.angle_beta   90.00
_cell.angle_gamma   90.00
#
_symmetry.space_group_name_H-M   'P 1'
#
loop_
_entity.id
_entity.type
_entity.pdbx_description
1 polymer ?
#
loop_
_entity_poly.entity_id
_entity_poly.type
_entity_poly.pdbx_seq_one_letter_code
_entity_poly.pdbx_strand_id
1 'polypeptide(L)'
;TLEEMQYLYEPNASLMKAGCFGVLSERYDARMLSKNSHFFVSREPIAVFPGRSFRIIAVSSFNKKELKRHLSGITKANIATRNFPLSVAELRKRLKLKDGGETYIFATTLSNESHVLVITEKA
;
A
#
# COMPACT_ATOMS: atom_id res chain seq x y z
N THR A 1 -1.98 14.06 -5.55
CA THR A 1 -1.89 13.59 -4.16
C THR A 1 -2.26 12.11 -4.06
N LEU A 2 -1.90 11.48 -2.94
CA LEU A 2 -2.22 10.08 -2.72
C LEU A 2 -3.74 9.83 -2.75
N GLU A 3 -4.51 10.75 -2.26
CA GLU A 3 -5.97 10.65 -2.23
C GLU A 3 -6.61 10.60 -3.61
N GLU A 4 -5.92 11.11 -4.63
CA GLU A 4 -6.40 11.07 -6.00
C GLU A 4 -6.05 9.76 -6.71
N MET A 5 -5.14 8.98 -6.15
CA MET A 5 -4.69 7.72 -6.74
C MET A 5 -5.70 6.62 -6.48
N GLN A 6 -5.93 5.77 -7.46
CA GLN A 6 -6.90 4.69 -7.38
C GLN A 6 -6.30 3.30 -7.38
N TYR A 7 -5.04 3.18 -7.76
CA TYR A 7 -4.37 1.88 -7.87
C TYR A 7 -3.00 1.91 -7.20
N LEU A 8 -2.67 0.81 -6.54
CA LEU A 8 -1.38 0.60 -5.90
C LEU A 8 -0.74 -0.65 -6.49
N TYR A 9 0.56 -0.58 -6.74
CA TYR A 9 1.32 -1.67 -7.35
C TYR A 9 2.49 -2.05 -6.48
N GLU A 10 2.69 -3.35 -6.32
CA GLU A 10 3.85 -3.91 -5.63
C GLU A 10 4.70 -4.62 -6.68
N PRO A 11 5.86 -4.05 -7.06
CA PRO A 11 6.72 -4.66 -8.08
C PRO A 11 7.23 -6.04 -7.67
N ASN A 12 7.54 -6.87 -8.65
CA ASN A 12 8.17 -8.17 -8.41
C ASN A 12 9.50 -7.98 -7.66
N ALA A 13 9.84 -8.93 -6.80
CA ALA A 13 11.07 -8.88 -6.03
C ALA A 13 12.33 -8.74 -6.90
N SER A 14 12.34 -9.38 -8.06
CA SER A 14 13.47 -9.29 -9.00
C SER A 14 13.69 -7.87 -9.51
N LEU A 15 12.63 -7.12 -9.74
CA LEU A 15 12.71 -5.72 -10.16
C LEU A 15 13.21 -4.84 -9.02
N MET A 16 12.77 -5.11 -7.81
CA MET A 16 13.23 -4.38 -6.63
C MET A 16 14.72 -4.57 -6.41
N LYS A 17 15.22 -5.78 -6.57
CA LYS A 17 16.66 -6.08 -6.46
C LYS A 17 17.47 -5.39 -7.53
N ALA A 18 16.94 -5.25 -8.73
CA ALA A 18 17.63 -4.61 -9.84
C ALA A 18 17.66 -3.08 -9.72
N GLY A 19 16.88 -2.50 -8.81
CA GLY A 19 16.84 -1.06 -8.63
C GLY A 19 16.22 -0.29 -9.79
N CYS A 20 15.30 -0.90 -10.54
CA CYS A 20 14.74 -0.35 -11.77
C CYS A 20 13.53 0.56 -11.55
N PHE A 21 13.51 1.30 -10.45
CA PHE A 21 12.32 2.09 -10.05
C PHE A 21 12.04 3.25 -11.02
N GLY A 22 13.07 3.92 -11.50
CA GLY A 22 12.90 5.02 -12.46
C GLY A 22 12.30 4.54 -13.77
N VAL A 23 12.73 3.37 -14.23
CA VAL A 23 12.21 2.76 -15.45
C VAL A 23 10.72 2.43 -15.31
N LEU A 24 10.31 1.93 -14.14
CA LEU A 24 8.91 1.64 -13.88
C LEU A 24 8.05 2.90 -13.95
N SER A 25 8.50 4.00 -13.36
CA SER A 25 7.77 5.26 -13.39
C SER A 25 7.64 5.81 -14.81
N GLU A 26 8.70 5.73 -15.62
CA GLU A 26 8.67 6.19 -17.01
C GLU A 26 7.77 5.33 -17.88
N ARG A 27 7.89 4.01 -17.73
CA ARG A 27 7.23 3.07 -18.65
C ARG A 27 5.73 2.91 -18.37
N TYR A 28 5.31 3.00 -17.12
CA TYR A 28 3.95 2.63 -16.71
C TYR A 28 3.12 3.80 -16.19
N ASP A 29 3.60 5.02 -16.30
CA ASP A 29 2.89 6.21 -15.79
C ASP A 29 2.46 6.03 -14.34
N ALA A 30 3.33 5.46 -13.53
CA ALA A 30 3.11 5.24 -12.12
C ALA A 30 4.11 6.06 -11.31
N ARG A 31 3.69 6.50 -10.13
CA ARG A 31 4.54 7.24 -9.21
C ARG A 31 4.91 6.37 -8.04
N MET A 32 6.15 6.47 -7.59
CA MET A 32 6.56 5.85 -6.34
C MET A 32 5.83 6.56 -5.19
N LEU A 33 5.22 5.80 -4.30
CA LEU A 33 4.45 6.35 -3.18
C LEU A 33 5.33 7.19 -2.25
N SER A 34 6.53 6.70 -1.96
CA SER A 34 7.55 7.47 -1.27
C SER A 34 8.90 6.85 -1.57
N LYS A 35 9.97 7.61 -1.31
CA LYS A 35 11.33 7.22 -1.67
C LYS A 35 11.74 5.82 -1.19
N ASN A 36 11.29 5.43 0.00
CA ASN A 36 11.70 4.17 0.62
C ASN A 36 10.58 3.14 0.72
N SER A 37 9.41 3.39 0.15
CA SER A 37 8.29 2.46 0.24
C SER A 37 8.32 1.37 -0.82
N HIS A 38 8.84 1.68 -2.01
CA HIS A 38 8.86 0.78 -3.17
C HIS A 38 7.45 0.33 -3.59
N PHE A 39 6.43 1.09 -3.23
CA PHE A 39 5.08 0.94 -3.76
C PHE A 39 4.87 2.01 -4.82
N PHE A 40 4.14 1.66 -5.87
CA PHE A 40 3.80 2.61 -6.93
C PHE A 40 2.29 2.83 -6.94
N VAL A 41 1.88 4.02 -7.34
CA VAL A 41 0.46 4.38 -7.41
C VAL A 41 0.14 5.03 -8.75
N SER A 42 -1.10 4.87 -9.20
CA SER A 42 -1.56 5.52 -10.42
C SER A 42 -3.05 5.87 -10.31
N ARG A 43 -3.50 6.80 -11.16
CA ARG A 43 -4.93 7.15 -11.25
C ARG A 43 -5.67 6.16 -12.13
N GLU A 44 -5.04 5.71 -13.21
CA GLU A 44 -5.63 4.83 -14.19
C GLU A 44 -5.07 3.41 -14.04
N PRO A 45 -5.85 2.39 -14.34
CA PRO A 45 -5.35 1.02 -14.24
C PRO A 45 -4.26 0.76 -15.27
N ILE A 46 -3.25 0.02 -14.84
CA ILE A 46 -2.17 -0.43 -15.72
C ILE A 46 -2.44 -1.91 -16.01
N ALA A 47 -2.71 -2.21 -17.28
CA ALA A 47 -3.16 -3.55 -17.69
C ALA A 47 -2.13 -4.64 -17.40
N VAL A 48 -0.87 -4.35 -17.61
CA VAL A 48 0.21 -5.32 -17.37
C VAL A 48 1.32 -4.64 -16.61
N PHE A 49 1.34 -4.82 -15.30
CA PHE A 49 2.39 -4.31 -14.43
C PHE A 49 3.20 -5.50 -13.88
N PRO A 50 4.54 -5.43 -13.88
CA PRO A 50 5.38 -6.55 -13.41
C PRO A 50 5.35 -6.66 -11.88
N GLY A 51 4.30 -7.23 -11.35
CA GLY A 51 4.07 -7.38 -9.93
C GLY A 51 2.60 -7.57 -9.64
N ARG A 52 2.19 -7.22 -8.42
CA ARG A 52 0.79 -7.30 -8.02
C ARG A 52 0.12 -5.93 -8.13
N SER A 53 -1.13 -5.93 -8.55
CA SER A 53 -1.93 -4.72 -8.71
C SER A 53 -3.12 -4.75 -7.76
N PHE A 54 -3.39 -3.61 -7.14
CA PHE A 54 -4.47 -3.47 -6.15
C PHE A 54 -5.28 -2.22 -6.44
N ARG A 55 -6.57 -2.30 -6.15
CA ARG A 55 -7.44 -1.14 -6.21
C ARG A 55 -7.53 -0.50 -4.83
N ILE A 56 -7.29 0.79 -4.74
CA ILE A 56 -7.32 1.51 -3.47
C ILE A 56 -8.77 1.79 -3.06
N ILE A 57 -9.14 1.30 -1.88
CA ILE A 57 -10.47 1.51 -1.30
C ILE A 57 -10.46 2.76 -0.42
N ALA A 58 -9.42 2.91 0.41
CA ALA A 58 -9.30 4.02 1.33
C ALA A 58 -7.86 4.25 1.72
N VAL A 59 -7.54 5.48 2.10
CA VAL A 59 -6.25 5.85 2.66
C VAL A 59 -6.52 6.40 4.05
N SER A 60 -5.91 5.81 5.06
CA SER A 60 -6.10 6.21 6.44
C SER A 60 -4.78 6.69 7.04
N SER A 61 -4.84 7.75 7.83
CA SER A 61 -3.70 8.10 8.67
C SER A 61 -3.60 7.07 9.79
N PHE A 62 -2.42 7.00 10.45
CA PHE A 62 -2.24 6.08 11.56
C PHE A 62 -2.79 6.69 12.85
N ASN A 63 -4.09 6.96 12.83
CA ASN A 63 -4.85 7.60 13.89
C ASN A 63 -5.96 6.62 14.31
N LYS A 64 -6.06 6.37 15.60
CA LYS A 64 -7.01 5.39 16.13
C LYS A 64 -8.44 5.63 15.65
N LYS A 65 -8.87 6.87 15.62
CA LYS A 65 -10.23 7.24 15.23
C LYS A 65 -10.49 6.97 13.75
N GLU A 66 -9.56 7.36 12.88
CA GLU A 66 -9.69 7.13 11.45
C GLU A 66 -9.58 5.65 11.09
N LEU A 67 -8.67 4.93 11.75
CA LEU A 67 -8.52 3.49 11.54
C LEU A 67 -9.80 2.76 11.89
N LYS A 68 -10.43 3.13 13.00
CA LYS A 68 -11.70 2.53 13.41
C LYS A 68 -12.79 2.76 12.37
N ARG A 69 -12.83 3.96 11.79
CA ARG A 69 -13.81 4.30 10.75
C ARG A 69 -13.57 3.52 9.46
N HIS A 70 -12.33 3.49 8.98
CA HIS A 70 -12.00 2.84 7.71
C HIS A 70 -12.01 1.32 7.78
N LEU A 71 -11.72 0.74 8.95
CA LEU A 71 -11.66 -0.71 9.12
C LEU A 71 -12.93 -1.30 9.72
N SER A 72 -13.96 -0.51 9.85
CA SER A 72 -15.25 -0.98 10.37
C SER A 72 -15.78 -2.13 9.49
N GLY A 73 -16.13 -3.23 10.12
CA GLY A 73 -16.63 -4.42 9.42
C GLY A 73 -15.55 -5.32 8.85
N ILE A 74 -14.28 -4.93 8.93
CA ILE A 74 -13.17 -5.74 8.46
C ILE A 74 -12.61 -6.52 9.65
N THR A 75 -12.59 -7.85 9.56
CA THR A 75 -12.11 -8.72 10.64
C THR A 75 -10.77 -9.37 10.30
N LYS A 76 -10.41 -9.43 9.03
CA LYS A 76 -9.15 -10.00 8.60
C LYS A 76 -8.62 -9.27 7.36
N ALA A 77 -7.30 -9.25 7.22
CA ALA A 77 -6.63 -8.60 6.11
C ALA A 77 -5.22 -9.15 5.95
N ASN A 78 -4.72 -9.02 4.74
CA ASN A 78 -3.31 -9.31 4.44
C ASN A 78 -2.56 -7.99 4.62
N ILE A 79 -1.53 -8.00 5.47
CA ILE A 79 -0.81 -6.78 5.83
C ILE A 79 0.61 -6.84 5.31
N ALA A 80 1.07 -5.74 4.71
CA ALA A 80 2.46 -5.57 4.31
C ALA A 80 2.94 -4.21 4.79
N THR A 81 4.19 -4.14 5.22
CA THR A 81 4.80 -2.89 5.70
C THR A 81 6.05 -2.57 4.89
N ARG A 82 6.25 -1.29 4.60
CA ARG A 82 7.47 -0.78 3.98
C ARG A 82 7.80 0.55 4.63
N ASN A 83 8.99 0.64 5.24
CA ASN A 83 9.41 1.86 5.91
C ASN A 83 8.36 2.34 6.93
N PHE A 84 7.98 1.43 7.82
CA PHE A 84 6.94 1.68 8.82
C PHE A 84 7.48 1.30 10.21
N PRO A 85 7.12 2.03 11.26
CA PRO A 85 7.71 1.82 12.60
C PRO A 85 7.29 0.51 13.28
N LEU A 86 6.22 -0.13 12.82
CA LEU A 86 5.77 -1.40 13.39
C LEU A 86 5.97 -2.54 12.39
N SER A 87 6.22 -3.73 12.92
CA SER A 87 6.23 -4.95 12.10
C SER A 87 4.81 -5.34 11.71
N VAL A 88 4.69 -6.26 10.76
CA VAL A 88 3.38 -6.80 10.37
C VAL A 88 2.67 -7.41 11.58
N ALA A 89 3.38 -8.18 12.41
CA ALA A 89 2.79 -8.82 13.58
C ALA A 89 2.29 -7.79 14.59
N GLU A 90 3.08 -6.75 14.86
CA GLU A 90 2.70 -5.69 15.78
C GLU A 90 1.49 -4.90 15.26
N LEU A 91 1.48 -4.59 13.98
CA LEU A 91 0.38 -3.86 13.37
C LEU A 91 -0.90 -4.68 13.37
N ARG A 92 -0.81 -5.97 13.05
CA ARG A 92 -1.95 -6.89 13.09
C ARG A 92 -2.59 -6.93 14.47
N LYS A 93 -1.76 -7.01 15.50
CA LYS A 93 -2.23 -7.03 16.88
C LYS A 93 -2.92 -5.71 17.25
N ARG A 94 -2.35 -4.59 16.84
CA ARG A 94 -2.89 -3.27 17.12
C ARG A 94 -4.23 -3.04 16.42
N LEU A 95 -4.36 -3.50 15.18
CA LEU A 95 -5.59 -3.36 14.40
C LEU A 95 -6.62 -4.44 14.73
N LYS A 96 -6.22 -5.47 15.49
CA LYS A 96 -7.09 -6.59 15.88
C LYS A 96 -7.63 -7.31 14.65
N LEU A 97 -6.80 -7.53 13.65
CA LEU A 97 -7.16 -8.21 12.43
C LEU A 97 -6.51 -9.58 12.35
N LYS A 98 -7.24 -10.55 11.81
CA LYS A 98 -6.72 -11.88 11.52
C LYS A 98 -6.09 -11.87 10.14
N ASP A 99 -5.24 -12.85 9.86
CA ASP A 99 -4.61 -12.99 8.56
C ASP A 99 -5.61 -13.54 7.53
N GLY A 100 -5.46 -13.11 6.28
CA GLY A 100 -6.22 -13.63 5.16
C GLY A 100 -7.33 -12.71 4.67
N GLY A 101 -8.22 -13.29 3.87
CA GLY A 101 -9.32 -12.55 3.28
C GLY A 101 -8.96 -11.80 2.02
N GLU A 102 -9.83 -10.91 1.58
CA GLU A 102 -9.69 -10.18 0.32
C GLU A 102 -9.14 -8.76 0.48
N THR A 103 -9.04 -8.28 1.70
CA THR A 103 -8.50 -6.95 1.98
C THR A 103 -6.98 -7.00 2.12
N TYR A 104 -6.30 -6.06 1.48
CA TYR A 104 -4.85 -5.90 1.57
C TYR A 104 -4.55 -4.52 2.12
N ILE A 105 -3.78 -4.45 3.19
CA ILE A 105 -3.41 -3.20 3.85
C ILE A 105 -1.90 -3.00 3.71
N PHE A 106 -1.52 -1.86 3.12
CA PHE A 106 -0.12 -1.50 2.95
C PHE A 106 0.18 -0.32 3.87
N ALA A 107 1.06 -0.55 4.84
CA ALA A 107 1.46 0.48 5.78
C ALA A 107 2.82 1.02 5.39
N THR A 108 2.94 2.33 5.30
CA THR A 108 4.19 2.98 4.90
C THR A 108 4.28 4.39 5.48
N THR A 109 5.44 5.01 5.27
CA THR A 109 5.68 6.39 5.66
C THR A 109 5.91 7.22 4.40
N LEU A 110 5.16 8.30 4.27
CA LEU A 110 5.27 9.21 3.13
C LEU A 110 6.48 10.12 3.25
N SER A 111 6.78 10.84 2.18
CA SER A 111 7.93 11.77 2.14
C SER A 111 7.87 12.86 3.19
N ASN A 112 6.67 13.24 3.64
CA ASN A 112 6.47 14.21 4.71
C ASN A 112 6.51 13.58 6.10
N GLU A 113 6.97 12.32 6.19
CA GLU A 113 7.06 11.53 7.41
C GLU A 113 5.72 11.11 8.03
N SER A 114 4.63 11.31 7.32
CA SER A 114 3.31 10.84 7.76
C SER A 114 3.20 9.33 7.61
N HIS A 115 2.68 8.67 8.62
CA HIS A 115 2.38 7.23 8.56
C HIS A 115 0.99 7.04 7.99
N VAL A 116 0.88 6.19 6.96
CA VAL A 116 -0.40 5.93 6.32
C VAL A 116 -0.63 4.44 6.12
N LEU A 117 -1.91 4.07 6.13
CA LEU A 117 -2.35 2.74 5.75
C LEU A 117 -3.19 2.86 4.49
N VAL A 118 -2.78 2.18 3.44
CA VAL A 118 -3.55 2.14 2.19
C VAL A 118 -4.34 0.84 2.19
N ILE A 119 -5.66 0.97 2.23
CA ILE A 119 -6.57 -0.17 2.30
C ILE A 119 -7.02 -0.49 0.89
N THR A 120 -6.78 -1.72 0.46
CA THR A 120 -6.99 -2.13 -0.92
C THR A 120 -7.64 -3.49 -1.03
N GLU A 121 -8.03 -3.83 -2.25
CA GLU A 121 -8.39 -5.18 -2.65
C GLU A 121 -7.74 -5.47 -4.00
N LYS A 122 -7.61 -6.74 -4.38
CA LYS A 122 -6.99 -7.08 -5.67
C LYS A 122 -7.76 -6.47 -6.83
N ALA A 123 -7.01 -5.87 -7.72
CA ALA A 123 -7.58 -5.32 -8.95
C ALA A 123 -7.94 -6.42 -9.95
#